data_42461cd1b5657a50acb27156be2e64bc
#
_entry.id   42461cd1b5657a50acb27156be2e64bc
#
_cell.length_a   1.000
_cell.length_b   1.000
_cell.length_c   1.000
_cell.angle_alpha   90.00
_cell.angle_beta   90.00
_cell.angle_gamma   90.00
#
_symmetry.space_group_name_H-M   'P 1'
#
loop_
_entity.id
_entity.type
_entity.pdbx_description
1 polymer ?
#
loop_
_entity_poly.entity_id
_entity_poly.type
_entity_poly.pdbx_seq_one_letter_code
_entity_poly.pdbx_strand_id
1 'polypeptide(L)'
;MKKYILLPAMMVAAMLSTTAVKAQEDVNPLLKYVNKENDLKASIGGRMFADVAYYHTEWTPMKSGAAITDARIHASLTYGKLFIYADFGFGNGEFSQKNLFAQYTFKESLKGIHLVKAGYYNEPSSMSMMTSSYNYHFISRPSVSQALDPGRSLGATYKFFNRHFFADQGIFSQLKYNEQEEGYQGFSLSGRWLWKPINDNNITLQFGTGLRYQRINGGEVYQDGVYKTNMHVAANMQTYVDETTKFLSCDLPWAKDAFTISPEFLFKSDRVFARGEFIWKKVWKDRDDQTLFESQLGGQQSWTNVEGWRSGNKLRPTIMNGGYVEFGYLLCGKAYTYDDEYGLLKGMGDKGGLELVARYSCTNLTDITDGDIFLIGNHKFYPNGKVVDYPYSSSIDGGTMHSVTLGLNYSFNQYIKIMGEY
;
A
#
# COMPACT_ATOMS: atom_id res chain seq x y z
N MET A 1 15.03 -20.15 -56.28
CA MET A 1 13.85 -19.74 -55.46
C MET A 1 13.82 -20.47 -54.13
N LYS A 2 14.84 -20.37 -53.27
CA LYS A 2 14.84 -21.03 -51.92
C LYS A 2 15.46 -20.16 -50.83
N LYS A 3 15.56 -18.83 -51.02
CA LYS A 3 16.19 -17.92 -50.00
C LYS A 3 15.23 -16.99 -49.22
N TYR A 4 13.93 -17.04 -49.48
CA TYR A 4 12.98 -16.11 -48.84
C TYR A 4 12.05 -16.73 -47.76
N ILE A 5 12.18 -18.03 -47.50
CA ILE A 5 11.34 -18.74 -46.50
C ILE A 5 12.01 -18.78 -45.11
N LEU A 6 13.34 -18.53 -45.01
CA LEU A 6 14.04 -18.58 -43.74
C LEU A 6 13.92 -17.30 -42.87
N LEU A 7 13.67 -16.14 -43.50
CA LEU A 7 13.55 -14.88 -42.77
C LEU A 7 12.28 -14.79 -41.89
N PRO A 8 11.08 -15.18 -42.39
CA PRO A 8 9.91 -15.17 -41.51
C PRO A 8 9.94 -16.25 -40.44
N ALA A 9 10.56 -17.39 -40.69
CA ALA A 9 10.71 -18.44 -39.66
C ALA A 9 11.71 -18.03 -38.54
N MET A 10 12.76 -17.28 -38.85
CA MET A 10 13.66 -16.70 -37.83
C MET A 10 13.02 -15.54 -37.07
N MET A 11 12.18 -14.73 -37.67
CA MET A 11 11.40 -13.71 -36.95
C MET A 11 10.34 -14.32 -36.02
N VAL A 12 9.70 -15.40 -36.42
CA VAL A 12 8.74 -16.13 -35.57
C VAL A 12 9.49 -16.85 -34.42
N ALA A 13 10.67 -17.41 -34.69
CA ALA A 13 11.50 -18.02 -33.63
C ALA A 13 12.11 -17.00 -32.65
N ALA A 14 12.39 -15.77 -33.10
CA ALA A 14 12.83 -14.67 -32.22
C ALA A 14 11.69 -14.09 -31.37
N MET A 15 10.43 -14.23 -31.79
CA MET A 15 9.23 -13.85 -31.00
C MET A 15 8.82 -14.94 -29.99
N LEU A 16 9.39 -16.14 -30.10
CA LEU A 16 9.20 -17.25 -29.15
C LEU A 16 10.27 -17.30 -28.04
N SER A 17 11.13 -16.27 -27.96
CA SER A 17 11.97 -16.11 -26.78
C SER A 17 11.06 -15.80 -25.60
N THR A 18 10.75 -16.83 -24.83
CA THR A 18 10.09 -16.79 -23.54
C THR A 18 10.57 -15.57 -22.75
N THR A 19 9.77 -14.55 -22.65
CA THR A 19 9.93 -13.54 -21.61
C THR A 19 9.65 -14.26 -20.31
N ALA A 20 10.73 -14.82 -19.72
CA ALA A 20 10.65 -15.32 -18.36
C ALA A 20 10.01 -14.20 -17.52
N VAL A 21 8.89 -14.52 -16.89
CA VAL A 21 8.21 -13.64 -15.94
C VAL A 21 9.26 -13.22 -14.92
N LYS A 22 9.74 -12.00 -15.03
CA LYS A 22 10.66 -11.43 -14.04
C LYS A 22 9.82 -10.82 -12.96
N ALA A 23 9.77 -11.47 -11.81
CA ALA A 23 9.19 -10.85 -10.64
C ALA A 23 9.81 -9.46 -10.40
N GLN A 24 8.99 -8.50 -10.01
CA GLN A 24 9.37 -7.10 -9.74
C GLN A 24 10.57 -6.95 -8.80
N GLU A 25 10.89 -8.00 -8.08
CA GLU A 25 11.83 -8.01 -6.95
C GLU A 25 13.23 -8.50 -7.32
N ASP A 26 13.44 -8.95 -8.55
CA ASP A 26 14.72 -9.53 -8.98
C ASP A 26 15.55 -8.57 -9.84
N VAL A 27 15.62 -7.32 -9.43
CA VAL A 27 16.43 -6.31 -10.11
C VAL A 27 17.84 -6.35 -9.53
N ASN A 28 18.79 -6.87 -10.31
CA ASN A 28 20.23 -6.91 -10.03
C ASN A 28 20.61 -7.67 -8.74
N PRO A 29 20.41 -8.98 -8.70
CA PRO A 29 20.84 -9.77 -7.56
C PRO A 29 22.36 -9.71 -7.36
N LEU A 30 22.81 -9.71 -6.11
CA LEU A 30 24.24 -9.78 -5.76
C LEU A 30 24.84 -11.12 -6.18
N LEU A 31 24.09 -12.20 -6.00
CA LEU A 31 24.46 -13.54 -6.39
C LEU A 31 23.31 -14.14 -7.21
N LYS A 32 23.67 -14.81 -8.31
CA LYS A 32 22.72 -15.50 -9.18
C LYS A 32 23.26 -16.85 -9.60
N TYR A 33 22.48 -17.89 -9.40
CA TYR A 33 22.73 -19.24 -9.89
C TYR A 33 21.69 -19.63 -10.94
N VAL A 34 22.14 -20.20 -12.05
CA VAL A 34 21.26 -20.66 -13.14
C VAL A 34 21.68 -22.05 -13.58
N ASN A 35 20.79 -23.03 -13.42
CA ASN A 35 20.92 -24.36 -13.99
C ASN A 35 19.87 -24.51 -15.10
N LYS A 36 20.33 -24.54 -16.35
CA LYS A 36 19.46 -24.61 -17.53
C LYS A 36 18.84 -26.00 -17.73
N GLU A 37 19.50 -27.06 -17.28
CA GLU A 37 19.03 -28.43 -17.46
C GLU A 37 17.75 -28.69 -16.64
N ASN A 38 17.66 -28.10 -15.46
CA ASN A 38 16.53 -28.26 -14.56
C ASN A 38 15.60 -27.04 -14.50
N ASP A 39 15.79 -26.06 -15.41
CA ASP A 39 15.06 -24.79 -15.40
C ASP A 39 15.02 -24.12 -14.00
N LEU A 40 16.17 -24.19 -13.29
CA LEU A 40 16.33 -23.70 -11.94
C LEU A 40 17.12 -22.39 -11.95
N LYS A 41 16.57 -21.34 -11.34
CA LYS A 41 17.22 -20.05 -11.10
C LYS A 41 17.09 -19.70 -9.63
N ALA A 42 18.20 -19.37 -8.99
CA ALA A 42 18.20 -18.84 -7.62
C ALA A 42 18.94 -17.52 -7.57
N SER A 43 18.48 -16.60 -6.76
CA SER A 43 19.16 -15.33 -6.56
C SER A 43 19.11 -14.88 -5.10
N ILE A 44 20.13 -14.13 -4.70
CA ILE A 44 20.19 -13.42 -3.43
C ILE A 44 20.54 -11.97 -3.73
N GLY A 45 19.80 -11.04 -3.16
CA GLY A 45 20.00 -9.61 -3.30
C GLY A 45 19.74 -8.88 -2.01
N GLY A 46 19.89 -7.57 -2.06
CA GLY A 46 19.61 -6.71 -0.92
C GLY A 46 19.60 -5.26 -1.31
N ARG A 47 19.15 -4.42 -0.40
CA ARG A 47 19.18 -2.96 -0.53
C ARG A 47 19.33 -2.30 0.82
N MET A 48 19.81 -1.08 0.81
CA MET A 48 19.88 -0.22 1.99
C MET A 48 19.54 1.21 1.59
N PHE A 49 18.69 1.86 2.38
CA PHE A 49 18.42 3.29 2.28
C PHE A 49 18.89 3.96 3.57
N ALA A 50 19.69 5.01 3.39
CA ALA A 50 20.15 5.86 4.47
C ALA A 50 19.67 7.27 4.16
N ASP A 51 18.84 7.82 5.03
CA ASP A 51 18.18 9.08 4.85
C ASP A 51 18.69 10.10 5.87
N VAL A 52 18.80 11.34 5.43
CA VAL A 52 19.11 12.50 6.27
C VAL A 52 18.00 13.51 6.06
N ALA A 53 17.44 14.04 7.15
CA ALA A 53 16.38 15.02 7.08
C ALA A 53 16.63 16.17 8.03
N TYR A 54 16.29 17.37 7.57
CA TYR A 54 16.20 18.57 8.40
C TYR A 54 14.79 19.12 8.33
N TYR A 55 14.17 19.32 9.49
CA TYR A 55 12.81 19.84 9.60
C TYR A 55 12.82 21.24 10.22
N HIS A 56 12.12 22.15 9.58
CA HIS A 56 11.76 23.42 10.15
C HIS A 56 10.25 23.40 10.44
N THR A 57 9.88 23.55 11.71
CA THR A 57 8.48 23.49 12.16
C THR A 57 8.16 24.71 13.01
N GLU A 58 6.94 25.24 12.83
CA GLU A 58 6.48 26.41 13.59
C GLU A 58 5.87 26.00 14.95
N TRP A 59 5.22 24.84 15.03
CA TRP A 59 4.42 24.44 16.19
C TRP A 59 4.93 23.19 16.87
N THR A 60 4.87 22.06 16.21
CA THR A 60 5.26 20.78 16.77
C THR A 60 6.64 20.39 16.27
N PRO A 61 7.64 20.28 17.17
CA PRO A 61 9.00 19.95 16.73
C PRO A 61 9.08 18.55 16.16
N MET A 62 9.79 18.40 15.04
CA MET A 62 10.17 17.12 14.46
C MET A 62 11.66 16.84 14.70
N LYS A 63 12.02 15.58 14.73
CA LYS A 63 13.40 15.12 15.00
C LYS A 63 14.21 15.11 13.71
N SER A 64 14.99 16.16 13.45
CA SER A 64 15.98 16.19 12.39
C SER A 64 17.14 15.26 12.69
N GLY A 65 17.69 14.58 11.67
CA GLY A 65 18.80 13.66 11.86
C GLY A 65 19.02 12.73 10.67
N ALA A 66 19.63 11.59 10.93
CA ALA A 66 19.89 10.54 9.97
C ALA A 66 19.42 9.17 10.49
N ALA A 67 18.93 8.33 9.58
CA ALA A 67 18.45 6.99 9.90
C ALA A 67 18.75 6.02 8.75
N ILE A 68 18.90 4.72 9.06
CA ILE A 68 18.83 3.65 8.07
C ILE A 68 17.37 3.23 7.98
N THR A 69 16.64 3.83 7.04
CA THR A 69 15.19 3.75 6.95
C THR A 69 14.68 2.45 6.31
N ASP A 70 15.48 1.83 5.46
CA ASP A 70 15.20 0.51 4.89
C ASP A 70 16.51 -0.24 4.66
N ALA A 71 16.64 -1.43 5.21
CA ALA A 71 17.73 -2.36 4.93
C ALA A 71 17.13 -3.74 4.76
N ARG A 72 17.38 -4.41 3.62
CA ARG A 72 16.76 -5.69 3.31
C ARG A 72 17.73 -6.67 2.69
N ILE A 73 17.45 -7.95 2.97
CA ILE A 73 18.03 -9.08 2.26
C ILE A 73 16.85 -9.87 1.69
N HIS A 74 16.94 -10.24 0.43
CA HIS A 74 15.93 -11.07 -0.24
C HIS A 74 16.56 -12.23 -0.98
N ALA A 75 15.79 -13.29 -1.10
CA ALA A 75 16.14 -14.47 -1.89
C ALA A 75 14.97 -14.85 -2.81
N SER A 76 15.27 -15.32 -3.99
CA SER A 76 14.29 -15.88 -4.92
C SER A 76 14.74 -17.22 -5.48
N LEU A 77 13.74 -18.07 -5.76
CA LEU A 77 13.93 -19.36 -6.40
C LEU A 77 12.86 -19.51 -7.50
N THR A 78 13.30 -19.75 -8.73
CA THR A 78 12.42 -20.15 -9.83
C THR A 78 12.73 -21.59 -10.22
N TYR A 79 11.71 -22.43 -10.28
CA TYR A 79 11.78 -23.80 -10.79
C TYR A 79 10.62 -24.05 -11.77
N GLY A 80 10.93 -24.03 -13.05
CA GLY A 80 9.93 -24.06 -14.10
C GLY A 80 8.93 -22.89 -13.95
N LYS A 81 7.67 -23.24 -13.67
CA LYS A 81 6.55 -22.29 -13.50
C LYS A 81 6.34 -21.83 -12.04
N LEU A 82 7.09 -22.39 -11.10
CA LEU A 82 7.03 -22.03 -9.69
C LEU A 82 8.07 -20.94 -9.39
N PHE A 83 7.66 -19.88 -8.75
CA PHE A 83 8.51 -18.82 -8.22
C PHE A 83 8.27 -18.69 -6.70
N ILE A 84 9.33 -18.68 -5.92
CA ILE A 84 9.30 -18.47 -4.46
C ILE A 84 10.16 -17.24 -4.14
N TYR A 85 9.68 -16.42 -3.25
CA TYR A 85 10.34 -15.21 -2.83
C TYR A 85 10.27 -15.01 -1.32
N ALA A 86 11.40 -14.60 -0.73
CA ALA A 86 11.51 -14.24 0.68
C ALA A 86 12.26 -12.91 0.82
N ASP A 87 11.74 -11.98 1.61
CA ASP A 87 12.30 -10.64 1.85
C ASP A 87 12.22 -10.30 3.35
N PHE A 88 13.34 -9.93 3.95
CA PHE A 88 13.48 -9.60 5.37
C PHE A 88 14.09 -8.21 5.51
N GLY A 89 13.53 -7.42 6.43
CA GLY A 89 13.95 -6.06 6.72
C GLY A 89 14.69 -5.93 8.05
N PHE A 90 15.67 -5.02 8.07
CA PHE A 90 16.53 -4.70 9.23
C PHE A 90 16.64 -3.18 9.42
N GLY A 91 15.71 -2.40 8.85
CA GLY A 91 15.69 -0.95 9.01
C GLY A 91 15.49 -0.53 10.46
N ASN A 92 16.08 0.59 10.84
CA ASN A 92 16.00 1.16 12.19
C ASN A 92 16.41 0.20 13.33
N GLY A 93 17.20 -0.85 13.00
CA GLY A 93 17.65 -1.85 13.99
C GLY A 93 16.60 -2.90 14.34
N GLU A 94 15.45 -2.93 13.67
CA GLU A 94 14.38 -3.88 13.93
C GLU A 94 14.31 -4.95 12.84
N PHE A 95 14.15 -6.21 13.24
CA PHE A 95 13.87 -7.29 12.31
C PHE A 95 12.38 -7.26 11.92
N SER A 96 12.10 -7.34 10.63
CA SER A 96 10.73 -7.43 10.13
C SER A 96 10.65 -8.34 8.91
N GLN A 97 9.68 -9.25 8.93
CA GLN A 97 9.31 -9.98 7.72
C GLN A 97 8.61 -9.00 6.75
N LYS A 98 9.06 -8.99 5.49
CA LYS A 98 8.45 -8.16 4.45
C LYS A 98 7.58 -9.02 3.52
N ASN A 99 8.15 -9.78 2.61
CA ASN A 99 7.40 -10.63 1.72
C ASN A 99 7.86 -12.09 1.88
N LEU A 100 6.93 -13.01 1.91
CA LEU A 100 7.20 -14.45 1.86
C LEU A 100 6.05 -15.11 1.11
N PHE A 101 6.28 -15.49 -0.16
CA PHE A 101 5.22 -16.05 -0.99
C PHE A 101 5.75 -17.04 -2.02
N ALA A 102 4.84 -17.88 -2.51
CA ALA A 102 5.00 -18.68 -3.69
C ALA A 102 4.01 -18.24 -4.78
N GLN A 103 4.46 -18.26 -6.02
CA GLN A 103 3.67 -17.92 -7.21
C GLN A 103 3.79 -19.05 -8.23
N TYR A 104 2.67 -19.46 -8.82
CA TYR A 104 2.64 -20.48 -9.85
C TYR A 104 1.93 -19.98 -11.11
N THR A 105 2.65 -19.97 -12.24
CA THR A 105 2.12 -19.59 -13.55
C THR A 105 1.52 -20.83 -14.22
N PHE A 106 0.20 -20.97 -14.18
CA PHE A 106 -0.47 -22.14 -14.72
C PHE A 106 -0.84 -22.03 -16.20
N LYS A 107 -0.93 -20.79 -16.72
CA LYS A 107 -1.21 -20.55 -18.14
C LYS A 107 -0.44 -19.36 -18.64
N GLU A 108 0.29 -19.54 -19.72
CA GLU A 108 0.98 -18.51 -20.46
C GLU A 108 0.63 -18.64 -21.96
N SER A 109 0.18 -17.54 -22.55
CA SER A 109 -0.23 -17.51 -23.96
C SER A 109 -0.10 -16.08 -24.51
N LEU A 110 -0.20 -15.93 -25.83
CA LEU A 110 -0.25 -14.62 -26.48
C LEU A 110 -1.44 -13.76 -26.04
N LYS A 111 -2.49 -14.37 -25.47
CA LYS A 111 -3.68 -13.66 -24.96
C LYS A 111 -3.46 -13.13 -23.52
N GLY A 112 -2.47 -13.62 -22.81
CA GLY A 112 -2.14 -13.20 -21.47
C GLY A 112 -1.57 -14.30 -20.60
N ILE A 113 -1.12 -13.89 -19.43
CA ILE A 113 -0.49 -14.72 -18.39
C ILE A 113 -1.46 -14.84 -17.22
N HIS A 114 -1.64 -16.06 -16.72
CA HIS A 114 -2.48 -16.38 -15.58
C HIS A 114 -1.63 -17.04 -14.51
N LEU A 115 -1.70 -16.53 -13.29
CA LEU A 115 -0.97 -17.08 -12.18
C LEU A 115 -1.78 -17.02 -10.88
N VAL A 116 -1.38 -17.84 -9.92
CA VAL A 116 -1.83 -17.78 -8.53
C VAL A 116 -0.64 -17.47 -7.64
N LYS A 117 -0.87 -16.69 -6.60
CA LYS A 117 0.14 -16.30 -5.62
C LYS A 117 -0.43 -16.53 -4.22
N ALA A 118 0.35 -17.13 -3.33
CA ALA A 118 -0.06 -17.37 -1.94
C ALA A 118 1.10 -17.10 -0.99
N GLY A 119 0.81 -16.55 0.18
CA GLY A 119 1.80 -16.18 1.19
C GLY A 119 1.51 -14.86 1.87
N TYR A 120 2.56 -14.24 2.41
CA TYR A 120 2.51 -12.95 3.09
C TYR A 120 3.09 -11.85 2.19
N TYR A 121 2.27 -10.91 1.74
CA TYR A 121 2.65 -9.84 0.80
C TYR A 121 1.62 -8.71 0.80
N ASN A 122 1.92 -7.59 0.11
CA ASN A 122 0.98 -6.46 -0.01
C ASN A 122 -0.33 -6.87 -0.69
N GLU A 123 -1.45 -6.49 -0.09
CA GLU A 123 -2.78 -6.65 -0.71
C GLU A 123 -2.89 -5.81 -1.99
N PRO A 124 -3.42 -6.34 -3.10
CA PRO A 124 -3.55 -5.61 -4.36
C PRO A 124 -4.75 -4.65 -4.31
N SER A 125 -4.59 -3.48 -3.72
CA SER A 125 -5.67 -2.50 -3.56
C SER A 125 -5.32 -1.09 -4.03
N SER A 126 -4.04 -0.79 -4.27
CA SER A 126 -3.59 0.55 -4.64
C SER A 126 -2.28 0.51 -5.44
N MET A 127 -2.10 1.47 -6.33
CA MET A 127 -0.87 1.62 -7.11
C MET A 127 0.32 1.93 -6.21
N SER A 128 0.17 2.84 -5.27
CA SER A 128 1.23 3.25 -4.36
C SER A 128 1.69 2.09 -3.48
N MET A 129 0.76 1.31 -2.90
CA MET A 129 1.10 0.19 -2.02
C MET A 129 1.79 -0.95 -2.78
N MET A 130 1.37 -1.21 -4.02
CA MET A 130 1.96 -2.24 -4.88
C MET A 130 3.34 -1.84 -5.43
N THR A 131 3.70 -0.55 -5.41
CA THR A 131 5.01 -0.07 -5.86
C THR A 131 6.08 -0.48 -4.84
N SER A 132 7.09 -1.23 -5.29
CA SER A 132 8.27 -1.54 -4.48
C SER A 132 9.08 -0.28 -4.21
N SER A 133 9.65 -0.13 -3.02
CA SER A 133 10.50 1.02 -2.69
C SER A 133 11.74 1.15 -3.59
N TYR A 134 12.18 0.09 -4.24
CA TYR A 134 13.20 0.15 -5.28
C TYR A 134 12.77 1.05 -6.47
N ASN A 135 11.48 1.03 -6.81
CA ASN A 135 10.90 1.79 -7.93
C ASN A 135 10.36 3.16 -7.50
N TYR A 136 10.68 3.63 -6.31
CA TYR A 136 10.23 4.95 -5.86
C TYR A 136 10.93 6.07 -6.61
N HIS A 137 10.13 7.07 -6.97
CA HIS A 137 10.57 8.36 -7.50
C HIS A 137 10.61 9.43 -6.41
N PHE A 138 10.06 9.13 -5.24
CA PHE A 138 10.06 9.95 -4.02
C PHE A 138 10.62 9.13 -2.85
N ILE A 139 11.21 9.79 -1.87
CA ILE A 139 11.80 9.13 -0.68
C ILE A 139 10.74 8.34 0.07
N SER A 140 9.52 8.88 0.16
CA SER A 140 8.41 8.23 0.87
C SER A 140 7.15 8.11 0.04
N ARG A 141 6.22 7.25 0.48
CA ARG A 141 4.85 7.20 -0.07
C ARG A 141 4.06 8.44 0.28
N PRO A 142 3.03 8.79 -0.53
CA PRO A 142 2.06 9.82 -0.17
C PRO A 142 1.38 9.49 1.17
N SER A 143 1.06 10.50 1.96
CA SER A 143 0.44 10.34 3.28
C SER A 143 -0.90 9.60 3.23
N VAL A 144 -1.69 9.81 2.18
CA VAL A 144 -2.95 9.10 1.99
C VAL A 144 -2.77 7.58 1.88
N SER A 145 -1.74 7.14 1.15
CA SER A 145 -1.40 5.72 1.05
C SER A 145 -0.88 5.16 2.37
N GLN A 146 -0.10 5.92 3.12
CA GLN A 146 0.36 5.49 4.44
C GLN A 146 -0.81 5.28 5.41
N ALA A 147 -1.82 6.17 5.36
CA ALA A 147 -2.95 6.14 6.27
C ALA A 147 -4.03 5.11 5.86
N LEU A 148 -4.38 5.03 4.58
CA LEU A 148 -5.60 4.36 4.15
C LEU A 148 -5.39 3.04 3.43
N ASP A 149 -4.19 2.78 2.89
CA ASP A 149 -3.88 1.52 2.23
C ASP A 149 -3.59 0.40 3.25
N PRO A 150 -3.93 -0.85 2.92
CA PRO A 150 -3.53 -1.98 3.72
C PRO A 150 -2.02 -2.21 3.62
N GLY A 151 -1.46 -2.80 4.64
CA GLY A 151 -0.10 -3.32 4.60
C GLY A 151 -0.01 -4.69 3.91
N ARG A 152 0.92 -5.48 4.41
CA ARG A 152 1.07 -6.89 4.04
C ARG A 152 0.15 -7.74 4.88
N SER A 153 -0.41 -8.78 4.25
CA SER A 153 -1.29 -9.75 4.89
C SER A 153 -1.02 -11.16 4.33
N LEU A 154 -1.35 -12.17 5.11
CA LEU A 154 -1.32 -13.55 4.65
C LEU A 154 -2.55 -13.80 3.77
N GLY A 155 -2.35 -14.26 2.55
CA GLY A 155 -3.47 -14.49 1.64
C GLY A 155 -3.10 -15.19 0.35
N ALA A 156 -4.08 -15.24 -0.54
CA ALA A 156 -3.91 -15.81 -1.87
C ALA A 156 -4.62 -14.97 -2.91
N THR A 157 -3.99 -14.79 -4.06
CA THR A 157 -4.54 -14.05 -5.20
C THR A 157 -4.48 -14.86 -6.49
N TYR A 158 -5.42 -14.56 -7.36
CA TYR A 158 -5.37 -14.86 -8.77
C TYR A 158 -5.03 -13.58 -9.54
N LYS A 159 -4.02 -13.67 -10.42
CA LYS A 159 -3.57 -12.58 -11.26
C LYS A 159 -3.69 -12.96 -12.74
N PHE A 160 -4.18 -12.02 -13.51
CA PHE A 160 -4.18 -12.04 -14.98
C PHE A 160 -3.60 -10.74 -15.51
N PHE A 161 -2.72 -10.82 -16.50
CA PHE A 161 -2.25 -9.64 -17.19
C PHE A 161 -1.92 -9.92 -18.66
N ASN A 162 -2.10 -8.90 -19.47
CA ASN A 162 -1.63 -8.82 -20.84
C ASN A 162 -1.28 -7.38 -21.20
N ARG A 163 -1.04 -7.12 -22.47
CA ARG A 163 -0.71 -5.77 -22.94
C ARG A 163 -1.75 -4.72 -22.55
N HIS A 164 -3.05 -5.04 -22.55
CA HIS A 164 -4.14 -4.07 -22.40
C HIS A 164 -4.89 -4.17 -21.07
N PHE A 165 -4.82 -5.29 -20.40
CA PHE A 165 -5.57 -5.54 -19.16
C PHE A 165 -4.68 -6.12 -18.07
N PHE A 166 -5.02 -5.79 -16.84
CA PHE A 166 -4.45 -6.40 -15.63
C PHE A 166 -5.57 -6.58 -14.61
N ALA A 167 -5.54 -7.70 -13.91
CA ALA A 167 -6.40 -7.99 -12.77
C ALA A 167 -5.61 -8.80 -11.75
N ASP A 168 -5.57 -8.36 -10.51
CA ASP A 168 -5.01 -9.09 -9.37
C ASP A 168 -6.02 -9.02 -8.22
N GLN A 169 -6.54 -10.15 -7.77
CA GLN A 169 -7.64 -10.19 -6.81
C GLN A 169 -7.53 -11.41 -5.90
N GLY A 170 -7.92 -11.25 -4.64
CA GLY A 170 -7.79 -12.34 -3.69
C GLY A 170 -8.40 -12.09 -2.32
N ILE A 171 -8.12 -13.03 -1.43
CA ILE A 171 -8.57 -13.04 -0.04
C ILE A 171 -7.36 -13.04 0.90
N PHE A 172 -7.48 -12.30 2.00
CA PHE A 172 -6.40 -12.12 2.96
C PHE A 172 -6.92 -12.21 4.39
N SER A 173 -6.05 -12.67 5.29
CA SER A 173 -6.23 -12.60 6.74
C SER A 173 -5.94 -11.18 7.24
N GLN A 174 -6.61 -10.75 8.29
CA GLN A 174 -6.33 -9.45 8.95
C GLN A 174 -5.27 -9.55 10.04
N LEU A 175 -4.91 -10.75 10.47
CA LEU A 175 -3.81 -10.95 11.40
C LEU A 175 -2.49 -11.08 10.66
N LYS A 176 -1.42 -10.60 11.27
CA LYS A 176 -0.08 -10.98 10.87
C LYS A 176 0.13 -12.48 11.15
N TYR A 177 1.01 -13.10 10.39
CA TYR A 177 1.20 -14.56 10.42
C TYR A 177 1.65 -15.11 11.79
N ASN A 178 2.22 -14.27 12.65
CA ASN A 178 2.76 -14.64 13.97
C ASN A 178 2.05 -13.95 15.14
N GLU A 179 0.98 -13.23 14.89
CA GLU A 179 0.19 -12.60 15.95
C GLU A 179 -0.94 -13.54 16.36
N GLN A 180 -1.01 -13.84 17.65
CA GLN A 180 -2.13 -14.52 18.28
C GLN A 180 -2.91 -13.49 19.06
N GLU A 181 -4.07 -13.13 18.57
CA GLU A 181 -5.01 -12.25 19.25
C GLU A 181 -6.21 -13.05 19.75
N GLU A 182 -6.76 -12.66 20.86
CA GLU A 182 -8.04 -13.13 21.32
C GLU A 182 -9.16 -12.62 20.41
N GLY A 183 -10.27 -13.34 20.37
CA GLY A 183 -11.41 -12.97 19.54
C GLY A 183 -11.45 -13.70 18.20
N TYR A 184 -12.17 -13.14 17.24
CA TYR A 184 -12.29 -13.68 15.90
C TYR A 184 -11.32 -13.03 14.93
N GLN A 185 -10.80 -13.82 14.03
CA GLN A 185 -9.93 -13.35 12.95
C GLN A 185 -10.75 -12.66 11.86
N GLY A 186 -10.34 -11.44 11.50
CA GLY A 186 -10.89 -10.72 10.36
C GLY A 186 -10.33 -11.21 9.02
N PHE A 187 -10.93 -10.74 7.94
CA PHE A 187 -10.46 -11.02 6.60
C PHE A 187 -10.65 -9.80 5.68
N SER A 188 -9.97 -9.79 4.56
CA SER A 188 -10.26 -8.84 3.48
C SER A 188 -10.36 -9.53 2.12
N LEU A 189 -11.17 -8.92 1.27
CA LEU A 189 -11.24 -9.18 -0.16
C LEU A 189 -10.65 -7.96 -0.85
N SER A 190 -9.57 -8.15 -1.59
CA SER A 190 -8.86 -7.07 -2.28
C SER A 190 -8.68 -7.40 -3.74
N GLY A 191 -8.75 -6.36 -4.58
CA GLY A 191 -8.43 -6.52 -5.98
C GLY A 191 -8.09 -5.18 -6.63
N ARG A 192 -7.29 -5.25 -7.70
CA ARG A 192 -6.88 -4.12 -8.53
C ARG A 192 -7.04 -4.50 -9.99
N TRP A 193 -7.75 -3.65 -10.74
CA TRP A 193 -8.05 -3.87 -12.16
C TRP A 193 -7.62 -2.66 -12.96
N LEU A 194 -6.92 -2.92 -14.08
CA LEU A 194 -6.36 -1.89 -14.94
C LEU A 194 -6.77 -2.11 -16.38
N TRP A 195 -7.05 -1.02 -17.06
CA TRP A 195 -7.18 -0.93 -18.49
C TRP A 195 -6.07 -0.04 -19.06
N LYS A 196 -5.36 -0.56 -20.05
CA LYS A 196 -4.23 0.09 -20.73
C LYS A 196 -4.59 0.32 -22.19
N PRO A 197 -5.32 1.39 -22.54
CA PRO A 197 -5.69 1.69 -23.93
C PRO A 197 -4.48 1.85 -24.84
N ILE A 198 -3.41 2.42 -24.31
CA ILE A 198 -2.11 2.56 -24.98
C ILE A 198 -1.07 1.91 -24.09
N ASN A 199 -0.35 0.95 -24.62
CA ASN A 199 0.75 0.32 -23.92
C ASN A 199 1.77 -0.22 -24.93
N ASP A 200 2.73 0.62 -25.27
CA ASP A 200 3.85 0.29 -26.13
C ASP A 200 5.19 0.70 -25.46
N ASN A 201 6.28 0.48 -26.16
CA ASN A 201 7.60 0.78 -25.61
C ASN A 201 7.79 2.26 -25.26
N ASN A 202 7.15 3.16 -26.00
CA ASN A 202 7.34 4.61 -25.86
C ASN A 202 6.30 5.22 -24.93
N ILE A 203 5.02 4.80 -25.05
CA ILE A 203 3.91 5.41 -24.34
C ILE A 203 3.08 4.33 -23.65
N THR A 204 2.77 4.58 -22.40
CA THR A 204 1.75 3.83 -21.66
C THR A 204 0.73 4.79 -21.08
N LEU A 205 -0.54 4.53 -21.31
CA LEU A 205 -1.68 5.18 -20.68
C LEU A 205 -2.50 4.11 -19.98
N GLN A 206 -2.71 4.29 -18.68
CA GLN A 206 -3.41 3.36 -17.82
C GLN A 206 -4.47 4.07 -17.01
N PHE A 207 -5.61 3.43 -16.88
CA PHE A 207 -6.66 3.76 -15.91
C PHE A 207 -7.00 2.51 -15.12
N GLY A 208 -7.31 2.68 -13.86
CA GLY A 208 -7.61 1.55 -13.01
C GLY A 208 -8.35 1.90 -11.75
N THR A 209 -8.65 0.88 -10.98
CA THR A 209 -9.21 1.02 -9.63
C THR A 209 -8.80 -0.15 -8.77
N GLY A 210 -8.52 0.15 -7.50
CA GLY A 210 -8.48 -0.82 -6.43
C GLY A 210 -9.81 -0.86 -5.68
N LEU A 211 -10.22 -2.03 -5.24
CA LEU A 211 -11.36 -2.23 -4.33
C LEU A 211 -10.93 -3.12 -3.19
N ARG A 212 -11.34 -2.78 -1.99
CA ARG A 212 -11.08 -3.58 -0.80
C ARG A 212 -12.25 -3.56 0.15
N TYR A 213 -12.75 -4.74 0.49
CA TYR A 213 -13.64 -4.95 1.62
C TYR A 213 -12.86 -5.58 2.76
N GLN A 214 -13.08 -5.15 3.98
CA GLN A 214 -12.44 -5.67 5.18
C GLN A 214 -13.47 -5.93 6.26
N ARG A 215 -13.45 -7.14 6.82
CA ARG A 215 -14.00 -7.44 8.15
C ARG A 215 -12.86 -7.30 9.14
N ILE A 216 -13.02 -6.41 10.12
CA ILE A 216 -11.97 -6.14 11.11
C ILE A 216 -11.95 -7.27 12.13
N ASN A 217 -10.77 -7.68 12.58
CA ASN A 217 -10.62 -8.71 13.59
C ASN A 217 -11.16 -8.27 14.96
N GLY A 218 -11.49 -9.24 15.81
CA GLY A 218 -12.17 -9.02 17.07
C GLY A 218 -11.38 -8.31 18.16
N GLY A 219 -10.06 -8.24 18.04
CA GLY A 219 -9.20 -7.51 18.97
C GLY A 219 -9.26 -8.01 20.42
N GLU A 220 -8.95 -7.13 21.35
CA GLU A 220 -8.86 -7.44 22.79
C GLU A 220 -10.23 -7.75 23.41
N VAL A 221 -10.23 -8.69 24.36
CA VAL A 221 -11.38 -8.95 25.22
C VAL A 221 -11.58 -7.77 26.17
N TYR A 222 -12.71 -7.11 26.06
CA TYR A 222 -13.11 -6.09 27.01
C TYR A 222 -13.79 -6.73 28.23
N GLN A 223 -13.99 -5.96 29.32
CA GLN A 223 -14.70 -6.46 30.51
C GLN A 223 -15.98 -7.19 30.11
N ASP A 224 -16.28 -8.31 30.77
CA ASP A 224 -17.47 -9.15 30.57
C ASP A 224 -17.50 -9.96 29.24
N GLY A 225 -16.35 -10.23 28.62
CA GLY A 225 -16.27 -11.11 27.46
C GLY A 225 -16.66 -10.47 26.13
N VAL A 226 -16.79 -9.15 26.10
CA VAL A 226 -17.04 -8.39 24.87
C VAL A 226 -15.72 -8.05 24.19
N TYR A 227 -15.63 -8.36 22.89
CA TYR A 227 -14.46 -8.03 22.08
C TYR A 227 -14.55 -6.61 21.55
N LYS A 228 -13.54 -5.79 21.92
CA LYS A 228 -13.41 -4.43 21.39
C LYS A 228 -12.62 -4.47 20.08
N THR A 229 -13.30 -4.20 18.99
CA THR A 229 -12.60 -3.95 17.72
C THR A 229 -12.07 -2.52 17.69
N ASN A 230 -10.88 -2.34 17.14
CA ASN A 230 -10.29 -1.03 16.94
C ASN A 230 -9.57 -0.99 15.59
N MET A 231 -9.71 0.13 14.87
CA MET A 231 -8.96 0.41 13.67
C MET A 231 -8.15 1.67 13.88
N HIS A 232 -6.83 1.52 13.95
CA HIS A 232 -5.91 2.64 13.99
C HIS A 232 -5.56 3.09 12.58
N VAL A 233 -5.60 4.39 12.31
CA VAL A 233 -5.24 5.01 11.04
C VAL A 233 -4.28 6.15 11.33
N ALA A 234 -3.10 6.14 10.70
CA ALA A 234 -2.11 7.18 10.89
C ALA A 234 -1.19 7.33 9.67
N ALA A 235 -0.65 8.52 9.49
CA ALA A 235 0.43 8.79 8.55
C ALA A 235 1.48 9.70 9.17
N ASN A 236 2.74 9.50 8.79
CA ASN A 236 3.80 10.44 9.10
C ASN A 236 3.84 11.59 8.05
N MET A 237 4.76 12.52 8.22
CA MET A 237 4.95 13.70 7.35
C MET A 237 5.71 13.37 6.06
N GLN A 238 5.45 12.21 5.47
CA GLN A 238 6.10 11.72 4.25
C GLN A 238 7.63 11.65 4.39
N THR A 239 8.10 11.27 5.56
CA THR A 239 9.49 11.04 5.89
C THR A 239 9.64 9.74 6.68
N TYR A 240 10.82 9.13 6.62
CA TYR A 240 11.17 7.93 7.41
C TYR A 240 12.25 8.21 8.46
N VAL A 241 12.76 9.45 8.55
CA VAL A 241 13.75 9.82 9.58
C VAL A 241 13.04 10.08 10.92
N ASP A 242 11.90 10.77 10.90
CA ASP A 242 11.01 10.89 12.07
C ASP A 242 9.70 10.14 11.81
N GLU A 243 9.67 8.86 12.16
CA GLU A 243 8.45 8.04 12.06
C GLU A 243 7.55 8.15 13.29
N THR A 244 8.04 8.76 14.36
CA THR A 244 7.31 8.82 15.64
C THR A 244 6.30 9.94 15.70
N THR A 245 6.56 11.05 14.99
CA THR A 245 5.65 12.20 14.95
C THR A 245 4.53 11.96 13.94
N LYS A 246 3.32 11.68 14.43
CA LYS A 246 2.12 11.43 13.64
C LYS A 246 1.17 12.62 13.75
N PHE A 247 1.14 13.49 12.74
CA PHE A 247 0.18 14.60 12.68
C PHE A 247 -1.20 14.16 12.17
N LEU A 248 -1.24 13.09 11.41
CA LEU A 248 -2.47 12.42 10.99
C LEU A 248 -2.60 11.13 11.77
N SER A 249 -3.54 11.07 12.69
CA SER A 249 -3.76 9.88 13.51
C SER A 249 -5.15 9.87 14.11
N CYS A 250 -5.85 8.76 13.99
CA CYS A 250 -7.09 8.54 14.71
C CYS A 250 -7.32 7.05 15.01
N ASP A 251 -8.02 6.82 16.10
CA ASP A 251 -8.57 5.52 16.46
C ASP A 251 -10.06 5.48 16.14
N LEU A 252 -10.48 4.39 15.53
CA LEU A 252 -11.87 4.09 15.19
C LEU A 252 -12.34 2.93 16.06
N PRO A 253 -12.72 3.17 17.31
CA PRO A 253 -13.22 2.12 18.19
C PRO A 253 -14.57 1.59 17.64
N TRP A 254 -14.79 0.30 17.88
CA TRP A 254 -15.96 -0.44 17.41
C TRP A 254 -16.07 -0.54 15.88
N ALA A 255 -14.95 -0.38 15.17
CA ALA A 255 -14.90 -0.61 13.75
C ALA A 255 -15.19 -2.08 13.42
N LYS A 256 -16.18 -2.33 12.55
CA LYS A 256 -16.63 -3.68 12.18
C LYS A 256 -16.23 -4.04 10.76
N ASP A 257 -16.63 -3.21 9.83
CA ASP A 257 -16.39 -3.40 8.41
C ASP A 257 -15.78 -2.13 7.79
N ALA A 258 -14.95 -2.29 6.80
CA ALA A 258 -14.47 -1.16 6.01
C ALA A 258 -14.52 -1.47 4.51
N PHE A 259 -14.78 -0.45 3.72
CA PHE A 259 -14.72 -0.50 2.27
C PHE A 259 -13.84 0.62 1.75
N THR A 260 -12.94 0.28 0.84
CA THR A 260 -12.02 1.22 0.21
C THR A 260 -12.16 1.11 -1.31
N ILE A 261 -12.16 2.26 -1.99
CA ILE A 261 -12.03 2.37 -3.44
C ILE A 261 -10.88 3.30 -3.78
N SER A 262 -10.06 2.92 -4.76
CA SER A 262 -8.84 3.62 -5.13
C SER A 262 -8.75 3.76 -6.66
N PRO A 263 -9.51 4.67 -7.30
CA PRO A 263 -9.31 4.98 -8.71
C PRO A 263 -7.92 5.56 -8.95
N GLU A 264 -7.29 5.15 -10.05
CA GLU A 264 -5.93 5.50 -10.39
C GLU A 264 -5.75 5.80 -11.88
N PHE A 265 -4.75 6.60 -12.19
CA PHE A 265 -4.26 6.79 -13.55
C PHE A 265 -2.73 6.79 -13.60
N LEU A 266 -2.19 6.41 -14.75
CA LEU A 266 -0.76 6.50 -15.04
C LEU A 266 -0.57 6.80 -16.53
N PHE A 267 0.22 7.82 -16.79
CA PHE A 267 0.78 8.13 -18.10
C PHE A 267 2.30 8.04 -18.02
N LYS A 268 2.91 7.43 -19.00
CA LYS A 268 4.36 7.34 -19.14
C LYS A 268 4.73 7.54 -20.61
N SER A 269 5.72 8.36 -20.85
CA SER A 269 6.48 8.44 -22.10
C SER A 269 7.97 8.17 -21.83
N ASP A 270 8.83 8.35 -22.81
CA ASP A 270 10.27 8.14 -22.62
C ASP A 270 10.87 9.06 -21.56
N ARG A 271 10.40 10.31 -21.50
CA ARG A 271 10.98 11.38 -20.66
C ARG A 271 10.06 11.91 -19.58
N VAL A 272 8.77 11.58 -19.63
CA VAL A 272 7.78 12.15 -18.73
C VAL A 272 6.92 11.04 -18.16
N PHE A 273 6.62 11.13 -16.87
CA PHE A 273 5.49 10.42 -16.31
C PHE A 273 4.55 11.36 -15.56
N ALA A 274 3.28 10.97 -15.51
CA ALA A 274 2.28 11.53 -14.62
C ALA A 274 1.46 10.38 -14.06
N ARG A 275 1.26 10.34 -12.75
CA ARG A 275 0.42 9.33 -12.12
C ARG A 275 -0.30 9.89 -10.91
N GLY A 276 -1.41 9.30 -10.56
CA GLY A 276 -2.15 9.71 -9.38
C GLY A 276 -3.17 8.67 -8.97
N GLU A 277 -3.62 8.82 -7.75
CA GLU A 277 -4.58 7.94 -7.11
C GLU A 277 -5.42 8.75 -6.14
N PHE A 278 -6.69 8.45 -6.05
CA PHE A 278 -7.60 8.95 -5.03
C PHE A 278 -8.10 7.77 -4.20
N ILE A 279 -8.03 7.86 -2.89
CA ILE A 279 -8.45 6.81 -1.97
C ILE A 279 -9.61 7.32 -1.15
N TRP A 280 -10.72 6.60 -1.18
CA TRP A 280 -11.88 6.83 -0.36
C TRP A 280 -12.15 5.58 0.48
N LYS A 281 -12.29 5.77 1.80
CA LYS A 281 -12.52 4.68 2.75
C LYS A 281 -13.71 5.02 3.63
N LYS A 282 -14.62 4.05 3.77
CA LYS A 282 -15.75 4.11 4.69
C LYS A 282 -15.64 2.98 5.69
N VAL A 283 -15.76 3.32 6.96
CA VAL A 283 -15.68 2.37 8.08
C VAL A 283 -17.01 2.35 8.80
N TRP A 284 -17.64 1.19 8.89
CA TRP A 284 -18.87 0.98 9.66
C TRP A 284 -18.52 0.50 11.06
N LYS A 285 -19.26 1.01 12.03
CA LYS A 285 -19.16 0.62 13.44
C LYS A 285 -20.22 -0.42 13.78
N ASP A 286 -19.97 -1.27 14.75
CA ASP A 286 -20.98 -2.19 15.27
C ASP A 286 -22.03 -1.39 16.05
N ARG A 287 -23.28 -1.46 15.59
CA ARG A 287 -24.39 -0.65 16.10
C ARG A 287 -25.37 -1.46 16.93
N ASP A 288 -25.33 -2.76 16.80
CA ASP A 288 -26.43 -3.63 17.23
C ASP A 288 -26.10 -4.44 18.50
N ASP A 289 -24.91 -4.25 19.08
CA ASP A 289 -24.51 -4.99 20.25
C ASP A 289 -24.89 -4.25 21.54
N GLN A 290 -25.91 -4.78 22.22
CA GLN A 290 -26.38 -4.29 23.50
C GLN A 290 -25.30 -4.38 24.59
N THR A 291 -24.57 -5.47 24.60
CA THR A 291 -23.51 -5.76 25.58
C THR A 291 -22.39 -4.73 25.45
N LEU A 292 -22.07 -4.32 24.24
CA LEU A 292 -21.16 -3.23 23.94
C LEU A 292 -21.56 -1.91 24.60
N PHE A 293 -22.85 -1.58 24.51
CA PHE A 293 -23.36 -0.37 25.10
C PHE A 293 -23.37 -0.42 26.63
N GLU A 294 -23.78 -1.51 27.21
CA GLU A 294 -23.84 -1.71 28.66
C GLU A 294 -22.45 -1.72 29.29
N SER A 295 -21.49 -2.37 28.66
CA SER A 295 -20.10 -2.40 29.14
C SER A 295 -19.43 -1.02 29.16
N GLN A 296 -19.79 -0.15 28.21
CA GLN A 296 -19.23 1.21 28.12
C GLN A 296 -19.83 2.18 29.13
N LEU A 297 -21.05 1.97 29.51
CA LEU A 297 -21.77 2.85 30.44
C LEU A 297 -21.63 2.43 31.90
N GLY A 298 -20.88 1.37 32.18
CA GLY A 298 -20.64 0.89 33.53
C GLY A 298 -21.91 0.56 34.30
N GLY A 299 -22.96 0.09 33.63
CA GLY A 299 -24.25 -0.28 34.25
C GLY A 299 -25.11 0.88 34.73
N GLN A 300 -24.72 2.13 34.43
CA GLN A 300 -25.42 3.32 34.98
C GLN A 300 -26.56 3.87 34.17
N GLN A 301 -26.95 3.27 33.04
CA GLN A 301 -28.04 3.78 32.20
C GLN A 301 -29.06 2.71 31.85
N SER A 302 -30.36 3.09 31.90
CA SER A 302 -31.45 2.24 31.50
C SER A 302 -31.56 2.06 29.99
N TRP A 303 -32.13 0.97 29.54
CA TRP A 303 -32.40 0.64 28.14
C TRP A 303 -33.10 1.73 27.33
N THR A 304 -33.93 2.56 27.97
CA THR A 304 -34.61 3.67 27.32
C THR A 304 -33.68 4.71 26.73
N ASN A 305 -32.45 4.79 27.23
CA ASN A 305 -31.44 5.69 26.69
C ASN A 305 -30.63 5.07 25.54
N VAL A 306 -30.67 3.74 25.35
CA VAL A 306 -29.98 3.04 24.28
C VAL A 306 -30.53 3.42 22.92
N GLU A 307 -31.84 3.50 22.79
CA GLU A 307 -32.49 3.82 21.52
C GLU A 307 -32.27 5.28 21.12
N GLY A 308 -32.31 6.20 22.07
CA GLY A 308 -31.91 7.60 21.86
C GLY A 308 -30.40 7.72 21.49
N TRP A 309 -29.58 6.86 22.04
CA TRP A 309 -28.15 6.83 21.73
C TRP A 309 -27.87 6.20 20.35
N ARG A 310 -28.54 5.13 19.96
CA ARG A 310 -28.48 4.51 18.62
C ARG A 310 -29.03 5.41 17.53
N SER A 311 -30.12 6.15 17.82
CA SER A 311 -30.73 7.08 16.88
C SER A 311 -29.93 8.38 16.68
N GLY A 312 -29.14 8.76 17.69
CA GLY A 312 -28.33 9.97 17.62
C GLY A 312 -26.96 9.71 16.96
N ASN A 313 -26.77 9.76 15.73
CA ASN A 313 -25.52 9.76 14.93
C ASN A 313 -24.20 9.20 15.55
N LYS A 314 -24.23 8.69 16.77
CA LYS A 314 -23.05 8.37 17.61
C LYS A 314 -22.22 7.21 17.08
N LEU A 315 -22.86 6.27 16.37
CA LEU A 315 -22.20 5.15 15.71
C LEU A 315 -22.33 5.23 14.18
N ARG A 316 -22.48 6.43 13.65
CA ARG A 316 -22.48 6.62 12.19
C ARG A 316 -21.19 6.10 11.57
N PRO A 317 -21.23 5.66 10.31
CA PRO A 317 -20.01 5.32 9.58
C PRO A 317 -19.07 6.52 9.48
N THR A 318 -17.78 6.26 9.53
CA THR A 318 -16.74 7.28 9.33
C THR A 318 -16.23 7.20 7.90
N ILE A 319 -16.02 8.36 7.28
CA ILE A 319 -15.49 8.50 5.91
C ILE A 319 -14.16 9.24 5.99
N MET A 320 -13.16 8.66 5.38
CA MET A 320 -11.82 9.23 5.21
C MET A 320 -11.44 9.20 3.74
N ASN A 321 -10.70 10.18 3.29
CA ASN A 321 -10.29 10.23 1.90
C ASN A 321 -9.00 11.05 1.70
N GLY A 322 -8.48 10.96 0.50
CA GLY A 322 -7.35 11.76 0.07
C GLY A 322 -6.89 11.33 -1.32
N GLY A 323 -5.86 11.98 -1.80
CA GLY A 323 -5.30 11.63 -3.10
C GLY A 323 -3.94 12.27 -3.31
N TYR A 324 -3.30 11.84 -4.37
CA TYR A 324 -2.04 12.43 -4.80
C TYR A 324 -1.93 12.46 -6.31
N VAL A 325 -1.10 13.37 -6.79
CA VAL A 325 -0.64 13.43 -8.18
C VAL A 325 0.87 13.60 -8.17
N GLU A 326 1.55 12.82 -8.98
CA GLU A 326 3.00 12.82 -9.15
C GLU A 326 3.38 13.06 -10.60
N PHE A 327 4.40 13.86 -10.81
CA PHE A 327 5.01 14.14 -12.11
C PHE A 327 6.51 13.88 -12.04
N GLY A 328 7.08 13.38 -13.11
CA GLY A 328 8.51 13.26 -13.27
C GLY A 328 8.95 13.64 -14.68
N TYR A 329 10.11 14.28 -14.75
CA TYR A 329 10.77 14.64 -15.99
C TYR A 329 12.23 14.20 -15.97
N LEU A 330 12.60 13.34 -16.91
CA LEU A 330 13.94 12.80 -17.06
C LEU A 330 14.81 13.76 -17.89
N LEU A 331 15.68 14.51 -17.23
CA LEU A 331 16.63 15.43 -17.87
C LEU A 331 17.65 14.68 -18.73
N CYS A 332 18.19 13.58 -18.21
CA CYS A 332 19.07 12.66 -18.92
C CYS A 332 18.93 11.23 -18.39
N GLY A 333 19.49 10.26 -19.10
CA GLY A 333 19.43 8.84 -18.74
C GLY A 333 18.53 8.02 -19.68
N LYS A 334 18.28 6.77 -19.30
CA LYS A 334 17.42 5.85 -20.05
C LYS A 334 15.94 6.22 -19.88
N ALA A 335 15.15 6.00 -20.93
CA ALA A 335 13.72 6.18 -20.93
C ALA A 335 13.02 5.42 -19.79
N TYR A 336 11.93 5.99 -19.28
CA TYR A 336 11.06 5.31 -18.33
C TYR A 336 10.54 3.99 -18.90
N THR A 337 10.46 2.99 -18.05
CA THR A 337 9.92 1.68 -18.39
C THR A 337 8.71 1.32 -17.53
N TYR A 338 7.87 0.46 -18.07
CA TYR A 338 6.64 0.02 -17.42
C TYR A 338 6.71 -1.49 -17.15
N ASP A 339 6.05 -1.92 -16.09
CA ASP A 339 5.93 -3.30 -15.68
C ASP A 339 4.51 -3.82 -15.90
N ASP A 340 4.33 -4.68 -16.90
CA ASP A 340 3.01 -5.24 -17.24
C ASP A 340 2.49 -6.21 -16.19
N GLU A 341 3.37 -6.94 -15.51
CA GLU A 341 3.01 -7.91 -14.48
C GLU A 341 2.41 -7.27 -13.23
N TYR A 342 2.82 -6.04 -12.93
CA TYR A 342 2.34 -5.31 -11.76
C TYR A 342 1.51 -4.07 -12.10
N GLY A 343 1.48 -3.68 -13.39
CA GLY A 343 0.79 -2.47 -13.80
C GLY A 343 1.38 -1.21 -13.16
N LEU A 344 2.72 -1.09 -13.18
CA LEU A 344 3.45 -0.06 -12.45
C LEU A 344 4.58 0.58 -13.28
N LEU A 345 4.86 1.84 -12.98
CA LEU A 345 6.08 2.50 -13.45
C LEU A 345 7.28 1.92 -12.72
N LYS A 346 8.33 1.58 -13.46
CA LYS A 346 9.62 1.21 -12.88
C LYS A 346 10.43 2.45 -12.50
N GLY A 347 11.32 2.28 -11.55
CA GLY A 347 12.28 3.32 -11.16
C GLY A 347 13.17 3.77 -12.32
N MET A 348 13.97 4.81 -12.09
CA MET A 348 14.93 5.29 -13.08
C MET A 348 15.85 4.17 -13.55
N GLY A 349 16.17 4.18 -14.83
CA GLY A 349 17.08 3.22 -15.42
C GLY A 349 18.50 3.28 -14.84
N ASP A 350 19.28 2.27 -15.16
CA ASP A 350 20.53 1.86 -14.52
C ASP A 350 21.81 2.66 -14.87
N LYS A 351 21.73 3.77 -15.61
CA LYS A 351 22.95 4.56 -15.96
C LYS A 351 22.67 6.06 -16.08
N GLY A 352 23.24 6.83 -15.14
CA GLY A 352 23.43 8.27 -15.28
C GLY A 352 22.11 9.05 -15.48
N GLY A 353 21.03 8.61 -14.85
CA GLY A 353 19.75 9.29 -14.96
C GLY A 353 19.66 10.46 -13.99
N LEU A 354 19.19 11.62 -14.48
CA LEU A 354 18.84 12.79 -13.67
C LEU A 354 17.38 13.09 -13.89
N GLU A 355 16.61 13.08 -12.82
CA GLU A 355 15.14 13.22 -12.82
C GLU A 355 14.71 14.35 -11.91
N LEU A 356 13.82 15.19 -12.41
CA LEU A 356 13.04 16.13 -11.61
C LEU A 356 11.69 15.52 -11.28
N VAL A 357 11.25 15.62 -10.04
CA VAL A 357 9.94 15.12 -9.60
C VAL A 357 9.19 16.17 -8.81
N ALA A 358 7.86 16.13 -8.94
CA ALA A 358 6.95 16.98 -8.17
C ALA A 358 5.74 16.15 -7.74
N ARG A 359 5.31 16.29 -6.49
CA ARG A 359 4.12 15.66 -5.95
C ARG A 359 3.28 16.66 -5.18
N TYR A 360 1.97 16.61 -5.39
CA TYR A 360 0.98 17.14 -4.48
C TYR A 360 0.21 15.98 -3.87
N SER A 361 0.01 16.02 -2.55
CA SER A 361 -0.89 15.06 -1.90
C SER A 361 -1.76 15.75 -0.85
N CYS A 362 -2.98 15.24 -0.69
CA CYS A 362 -3.86 15.62 0.39
C CYS A 362 -4.42 14.37 1.08
N THR A 363 -4.61 14.47 2.39
CA THR A 363 -5.16 13.39 3.22
C THR A 363 -6.09 13.99 4.24
N ASN A 364 -7.31 13.48 4.30
CA ASN A 364 -8.31 13.90 5.27
C ASN A 364 -8.76 12.67 6.09
N LEU A 365 -8.44 12.69 7.38
CA LEU A 365 -8.86 11.72 8.37
C LEU A 365 -9.94 12.28 9.31
N THR A 366 -10.44 13.48 9.02
CA THR A 366 -11.45 14.18 9.81
C THR A 366 -12.84 13.95 9.21
N ASP A 367 -13.76 13.48 10.04
CA ASP A 367 -15.17 13.29 9.68
C ASP A 367 -16.05 13.81 10.83
N ILE A 368 -16.38 15.08 10.75
CA ILE A 368 -17.13 15.84 11.74
C ILE A 368 -18.48 16.24 11.13
N THR A 369 -19.56 16.04 11.89
CA THR A 369 -20.92 16.46 11.52
C THR A 369 -21.50 17.34 12.62
N ASP A 370 -22.26 18.36 12.27
CA ASP A 370 -22.94 19.25 13.21
C ASP A 370 -23.82 18.44 14.19
N GLY A 371 -23.73 18.78 15.46
CA GLY A 371 -24.42 18.09 16.53
C GLY A 371 -23.72 16.80 17.00
N ASP A 372 -22.61 16.40 16.41
CA ASP A 372 -21.79 15.31 16.91
C ASP A 372 -21.17 15.64 18.29
N ILE A 373 -20.93 14.60 19.06
CA ILE A 373 -20.29 14.71 20.36
C ILE A 373 -18.78 14.49 20.17
N PHE A 374 -18.01 15.45 20.64
CA PHE A 374 -16.55 15.38 20.60
C PHE A 374 -16.02 14.77 21.90
N LEU A 375 -14.93 14.01 21.77
CA LEU A 375 -14.08 13.66 22.89
C LEU A 375 -13.00 14.73 23.01
N ILE A 376 -12.87 15.30 24.21
CA ILE A 376 -11.71 16.09 24.60
C ILE A 376 -10.96 15.25 25.65
N GLY A 377 -9.91 14.58 25.21
CA GLY A 377 -9.29 13.53 26.03
C GLY A 377 -10.27 12.36 26.25
N ASN A 378 -10.46 11.95 27.49
CA ASN A 378 -11.41 10.90 27.88
C ASN A 378 -12.76 11.46 28.39
N HIS A 379 -13.01 12.75 28.21
CA HIS A 379 -14.18 13.41 28.77
C HIS A 379 -15.19 13.79 27.68
N LYS A 380 -16.46 13.53 27.93
CA LYS A 380 -17.58 14.06 27.15
C LYS A 380 -18.25 15.20 27.90
N PHE A 381 -18.45 16.29 27.19
CA PHE A 381 -19.21 17.43 27.68
C PHE A 381 -20.63 17.39 27.14
N TYR A 382 -21.61 17.35 28.02
CA TYR A 382 -23.00 17.49 27.66
C TYR A 382 -23.43 18.94 27.74
N PRO A 383 -24.48 19.34 27.01
CA PRO A 383 -25.00 20.72 27.06
C PRO A 383 -25.45 21.19 28.45
N ASN A 384 -25.73 20.25 29.36
CA ASN A 384 -26.12 20.52 30.77
C ASN A 384 -24.90 20.61 31.70
N GLY A 385 -23.68 20.67 31.19
CA GLY A 385 -22.45 20.75 31.98
C GLY A 385 -22.03 19.45 32.66
N LYS A 386 -22.76 18.35 32.46
CA LYS A 386 -22.36 17.05 33.00
C LYS A 386 -21.20 16.44 32.21
N VAL A 387 -20.13 16.11 32.89
CA VAL A 387 -18.98 15.40 32.32
C VAL A 387 -19.19 13.90 32.54
N VAL A 388 -19.09 13.12 31.46
CA VAL A 388 -19.16 11.65 31.52
C VAL A 388 -18.02 11.09 30.68
N ASP A 389 -17.28 10.17 31.27
CA ASP A 389 -16.23 9.46 30.55
C ASP A 389 -16.85 8.45 29.58
N TYR A 390 -16.64 8.67 28.28
CA TYR A 390 -17.02 7.73 27.25
C TYR A 390 -15.82 7.35 26.42
N PRO A 391 -15.67 6.08 26.07
CA PRO A 391 -14.47 5.60 25.38
C PRO A 391 -14.45 5.92 23.89
N TYR A 392 -15.45 6.62 23.32
CA TYR A 392 -15.44 6.98 21.89
C TYR A 392 -16.30 8.20 21.57
N SER A 393 -16.01 8.78 20.42
CA SER A 393 -16.73 9.90 19.82
C SER A 393 -17.52 9.45 18.58
N SER A 394 -18.59 10.16 18.25
CA SER A 394 -19.28 10.03 16.97
C SER A 394 -18.53 10.74 15.84
N SER A 395 -17.82 11.79 16.16
CA SER A 395 -16.94 12.52 15.25
C SER A 395 -15.50 12.01 15.36
N ILE A 396 -14.79 12.01 14.25
CA ILE A 396 -13.39 11.66 14.17
C ILE A 396 -12.63 12.89 13.67
N ASP A 397 -11.63 13.30 14.42
CA ASP A 397 -10.69 14.37 14.07
C ASP A 397 -9.26 13.83 14.01
N GLY A 398 -8.97 13.12 12.92
CA GLY A 398 -7.66 12.54 12.65
C GLY A 398 -6.71 13.48 11.94
N GLY A 399 -7.17 14.69 11.64
CA GLY A 399 -6.41 15.73 10.95
C GLY A 399 -6.57 15.74 9.43
N THR A 400 -6.21 16.88 8.85
CA THR A 400 -6.14 17.07 7.39
C THR A 400 -4.76 17.61 7.05
N MET A 401 -4.11 17.04 6.05
CA MET A 401 -2.78 17.42 5.59
C MET A 401 -2.77 17.66 4.09
N HIS A 402 -2.13 18.76 3.69
CA HIS A 402 -1.76 19.05 2.31
C HIS A 402 -0.24 19.14 2.22
N SER A 403 0.35 18.52 1.22
CA SER A 403 1.80 18.56 1.01
C SER A 403 2.15 18.77 -0.45
N VAL A 404 3.20 19.53 -0.67
CA VAL A 404 3.89 19.69 -1.95
C VAL A 404 5.31 19.21 -1.76
N THR A 405 5.79 18.34 -2.64
CA THR A 405 7.14 17.83 -2.62
C THR A 405 7.80 18.11 -3.97
N LEU A 406 8.98 18.67 -3.96
CA LEU A 406 9.83 18.85 -5.13
C LEU A 406 11.11 18.05 -4.93
N GLY A 407 11.55 17.30 -5.92
CA GLY A 407 12.70 16.42 -5.78
C GLY A 407 13.61 16.39 -7.01
N LEU A 408 14.85 16.05 -6.74
CA LEU A 408 15.90 15.77 -7.73
C LEU A 408 16.52 14.43 -7.42
N ASN A 409 16.46 13.51 -8.37
CA ASN A 409 16.97 12.15 -8.24
C ASN A 409 18.11 11.94 -9.22
N TYR A 410 19.21 11.36 -8.75
CA TYR A 410 20.34 10.99 -9.59
C TYR A 410 20.70 9.52 -9.42
N SER A 411 20.68 8.76 -10.51
CA SER A 411 21.09 7.36 -10.55
C SER A 411 22.50 7.25 -11.14
N PHE A 412 23.50 6.95 -10.31
CA PHE A 412 24.87 6.73 -10.76
C PHE A 412 24.98 5.46 -11.62
N ASN A 413 24.33 4.43 -11.18
CA ASN A 413 24.27 3.12 -11.82
C ASN A 413 23.08 2.32 -11.27
N GLN A 414 23.00 1.06 -11.63
CA GLN A 414 21.94 0.15 -11.17
C GLN A 414 21.92 -0.11 -9.65
N TYR A 415 22.97 0.26 -8.90
CA TYR A 415 23.11 -0.03 -7.46
C TYR A 415 23.02 1.23 -6.59
N ILE A 416 23.36 2.40 -7.14
CA ILE A 416 23.50 3.63 -6.35
C ILE A 416 22.61 4.72 -6.93
N LYS A 417 21.69 5.20 -6.11
CA LYS A 417 20.80 6.33 -6.39
C LYS A 417 20.83 7.32 -5.21
N ILE A 418 20.90 8.60 -5.50
CA ILE A 418 20.73 9.69 -4.53
C ILE A 418 19.43 10.42 -4.84
N MET A 419 18.67 10.73 -3.83
CA MET A 419 17.40 11.45 -3.92
C MET A 419 17.45 12.65 -2.96
N GLY A 420 17.05 13.82 -3.43
CA GLY A 420 16.91 15.02 -2.61
C GLY A 420 15.50 15.57 -2.78
N GLU A 421 14.83 15.90 -1.69
CA GLU A 421 13.45 16.39 -1.68
C GLU A 421 13.30 17.59 -0.76
N TYR A 422 12.40 18.48 -1.14
CA TYR A 422 11.94 19.62 -0.37
C TYR A 422 10.42 19.67 -0.38
#